data_fb1323d7fab13da25ec401df6bd1470e
#
_entry.id   fb1323d7fab13da25ec401df6bd1470e
#
_cell.length_a   1.000
_cell.length_b   1.000
_cell.length_c   1.000
_cell.angle_alpha   90.00
_cell.angle_beta   90.00
_cell.angle_gamma   90.00
#
_symmetry.space_group_name_H-M   'P 1'
#
loop_
_entity.id
_entity.type
_entity.pdbx_description
1 polymer ?
#
loop_
_entity_poly.entity_id
_entity_poly.type
_entity_poly.pdbx_seq_one_letter_code
_entity_poly.pdbx_strand_id
1 'polypeptide(L)'
;RLPVVLLDRDIAAGGVDLVTSNNRELVAGLVDALAVAGSERLCLLTEASDDSPVRRERAESFADELSRRGLAGEVVTLADGGATGVSRLDETIRGYAGKKLGLIAVNGLVFLRLTEALAQLGPSLPAGLKIATFDDYPWNHVLFGGVTTAAQDTLTIAERVVERLSERIDIVTTTVGDAAKLAPQRIEIPGHIEHRASTSR
;
A
#
# COMPACT_ATOMS: atom_id res chain seq x y z
N ARG A 1 -17.97 4.04 -28.47
CA ARG A 1 -17.41 3.46 -27.21
C ARG A 1 -17.47 4.54 -26.14
N LEU A 2 -17.86 4.17 -24.93
CA LEU A 2 -17.84 5.13 -23.80
C LEU A 2 -16.40 5.41 -23.39
N PRO A 3 -16.02 6.68 -23.13
CA PRO A 3 -14.76 7.04 -22.50
C PRO A 3 -14.66 6.41 -21.09
N VAL A 4 -13.50 5.86 -20.78
CA VAL A 4 -13.23 5.24 -19.48
C VAL A 4 -11.82 5.64 -19.03
N VAL A 5 -11.68 5.98 -17.75
CA VAL A 5 -10.41 6.14 -17.06
C VAL A 5 -10.45 5.27 -15.81
N LEU A 6 -9.43 4.47 -15.61
CA LEU A 6 -9.30 3.61 -14.43
C LEU A 6 -8.68 4.41 -13.29
N LEU A 7 -9.19 4.18 -12.09
CA LEU A 7 -8.67 4.72 -10.86
C LEU A 7 -8.04 3.58 -10.05
N ASP A 8 -6.74 3.67 -9.82
CA ASP A 8 -5.95 2.80 -8.95
C ASP A 8 -5.98 1.28 -9.31
N ARG A 9 -7.00 0.81 -10.01
CA ARG A 9 -7.13 -0.58 -10.44
C ARG A 9 -6.86 -0.73 -11.93
N ASP A 10 -5.72 -1.29 -12.27
CA ASP A 10 -5.44 -1.76 -13.62
C ASP A 10 -6.27 -3.02 -13.91
N ILE A 11 -7.04 -2.98 -14.99
CA ILE A 11 -7.69 -4.16 -15.54
C ILE A 11 -6.90 -4.60 -16.77
N ALA A 12 -6.53 -5.86 -16.85
CA ALA A 12 -5.70 -6.43 -17.93
C ALA A 12 -6.28 -6.24 -19.36
N ALA A 13 -7.36 -5.48 -19.51
CA ALA A 13 -8.05 -5.24 -20.78
C ALA A 13 -7.24 -4.41 -21.79
N GLY A 14 -6.17 -3.73 -21.38
CA GLY A 14 -5.36 -2.86 -22.22
C GLY A 14 -6.14 -1.72 -22.87
N GLY A 15 -5.47 -0.66 -23.28
CA GLY A 15 -6.09 0.41 -24.07
C GLY A 15 -6.99 1.39 -23.32
N VAL A 16 -6.88 1.44 -22.00
CA VAL A 16 -7.60 2.36 -21.11
C VAL A 16 -6.60 3.18 -20.27
N ASP A 17 -6.89 4.44 -20.03
CA ASP A 17 -6.06 5.27 -19.14
C ASP A 17 -6.18 4.77 -17.69
N LEU A 18 -5.07 4.88 -16.96
CA LEU A 18 -4.98 4.58 -15.54
C LEU A 18 -4.35 5.76 -14.79
N VAL A 19 -5.00 6.22 -13.74
CA VAL A 19 -4.41 7.14 -12.76
C VAL A 19 -4.26 6.40 -11.44
N THR A 20 -3.06 6.40 -10.87
CA THR A 20 -2.71 5.66 -9.66
C THR A 20 -1.66 6.41 -8.84
N SER A 21 -1.39 5.96 -7.63
CA SER A 21 -0.26 6.46 -6.84
C SER A 21 1.07 5.87 -7.33
N ASN A 22 2.18 6.54 -7.03
CA ASN A 22 3.55 6.04 -7.21
C ASN A 22 3.89 4.95 -6.18
N ASN A 23 3.20 3.81 -6.27
CA ASN A 23 3.25 2.74 -5.27
C ASN A 23 4.68 2.26 -4.96
N ARG A 24 5.57 2.19 -5.97
CA ARG A 24 6.94 1.72 -5.81
C ARG A 24 7.76 2.61 -4.88
N GLU A 25 7.68 3.93 -5.09
CA GLU A 25 8.38 4.91 -4.25
C GLU A 25 7.81 4.95 -2.84
N LEU A 26 6.48 4.83 -2.70
CA LEU A 26 5.83 4.79 -1.40
C LEU A 26 6.25 3.54 -0.60
N VAL A 27 6.32 2.37 -1.24
CA VAL A 27 6.85 1.15 -0.60
C VAL A 27 8.31 1.33 -0.20
N ALA A 28 9.14 1.86 -1.10
CA ALA A 28 10.56 2.13 -0.81
C ALA A 28 10.74 3.05 0.40
N GLY A 29 9.90 4.10 0.50
CA GLY A 29 9.90 5.03 1.64
C GLY A 29 9.50 4.37 2.96
N LEU A 30 8.49 3.49 2.98
CA LEU A 30 8.12 2.74 4.19
C LEU A 30 9.21 1.75 4.62
N VAL A 31 9.82 1.04 3.65
CA VAL A 31 10.96 0.15 3.92
C VAL A 31 12.13 0.94 4.51
N ASP A 32 12.41 2.13 3.97
CA ASP A 32 13.46 3.02 4.46
C ASP A 32 13.19 3.46 5.91
N ALA A 33 11.97 3.93 6.19
CA ALA A 33 11.57 4.38 7.52
C ALA A 33 11.76 3.28 8.58
N LEU A 34 11.39 2.03 8.28
CA LEU A 34 11.55 0.91 9.17
C LEU A 34 13.01 0.48 9.32
N ALA A 35 13.80 0.49 8.25
CA ALA A 35 15.22 0.18 8.30
C ALA A 35 16.00 1.22 9.14
N VAL A 36 15.74 2.51 8.94
CA VAL A 36 16.32 3.61 9.74
C VAL A 36 15.91 3.52 11.21
N ALA A 37 14.68 3.07 11.49
CA ALA A 37 14.20 2.79 12.84
C ALA A 37 14.87 1.57 13.50
N GLY A 38 15.74 0.87 12.77
CA GLY A 38 16.53 -0.25 13.27
C GLY A 38 15.84 -1.61 13.19
N SER A 39 14.79 -1.76 12.35
CA SER A 39 14.19 -3.06 12.10
C SER A 39 15.19 -3.98 11.39
N GLU A 40 15.34 -5.20 11.91
CA GLU A 40 16.24 -6.23 11.37
C GLU A 40 15.52 -7.17 10.39
N ARG A 41 14.22 -7.22 10.50
CA ARG A 41 13.34 -8.01 9.64
C ARG A 41 12.06 -7.26 9.35
N LEU A 42 11.61 -7.33 8.10
CA LEU A 42 10.43 -6.62 7.64
C LEU A 42 9.39 -7.61 7.13
N CYS A 43 8.11 -7.36 7.46
CA CYS A 43 7.00 -8.11 6.90
C CYS A 43 5.98 -7.16 6.28
N LEU A 44 5.64 -7.38 5.02
CA LEU A 44 4.50 -6.74 4.38
C LEU A 44 3.27 -7.64 4.58
N LEU A 45 2.26 -7.10 5.24
CA LEU A 45 0.99 -7.77 5.45
C LEU A 45 0.03 -7.40 4.32
N THR A 46 -0.51 -8.42 3.64
CA THR A 46 -1.48 -8.26 2.56
C THR A 46 -2.66 -9.21 2.72
N GLU A 47 -3.69 -9.03 1.94
CA GLU A 47 -4.84 -9.95 1.88
C GLU A 47 -4.70 -10.89 0.69
N ALA A 48 -5.27 -12.08 0.81
CA ALA A 48 -5.48 -12.99 -0.31
C ALA A 48 -6.49 -12.32 -1.27
N SER A 49 -5.98 -11.71 -2.33
CA SER A 49 -6.82 -11.13 -3.38
C SER A 49 -6.03 -11.17 -4.67
N ASP A 50 -6.36 -12.12 -5.52
CA ASP A 50 -5.79 -12.22 -6.87
C ASP A 50 -6.21 -11.04 -7.75
N ASP A 51 -7.24 -10.28 -7.34
CA ASP A 51 -7.91 -9.27 -8.15
C ASP A 51 -7.46 -7.82 -7.88
N SER A 52 -6.45 -7.57 -7.03
CA SER A 52 -5.97 -6.21 -6.78
C SER A 52 -4.56 -5.98 -7.33
N PRO A 53 -4.44 -5.40 -8.54
CA PRO A 53 -3.14 -5.09 -9.13
C PRO A 53 -2.27 -4.20 -8.25
N VAL A 54 -2.85 -3.24 -7.54
CA VAL A 54 -2.14 -2.33 -6.61
C VAL A 54 -1.49 -3.10 -5.46
N ARG A 55 -2.22 -4.04 -4.84
CA ARG A 55 -1.63 -4.85 -3.75
C ARG A 55 -0.49 -5.72 -4.25
N ARG A 56 -0.63 -6.29 -5.45
CA ARG A 56 0.43 -7.06 -6.10
C ARG A 56 1.65 -6.18 -6.37
N GLU A 57 1.46 -5.01 -6.96
CA GLU A 57 2.54 -4.04 -7.22
C GLU A 57 3.26 -3.65 -5.93
N ARG A 58 2.52 -3.39 -4.83
CA ARG A 58 3.12 -3.09 -3.51
C ARG A 58 3.91 -4.27 -2.96
N ALA A 59 3.40 -5.50 -3.09
CA ALA A 59 4.08 -6.72 -2.63
C ALA A 59 5.35 -7.02 -3.45
N GLU A 60 5.29 -6.89 -4.77
CA GLU A 60 6.44 -7.03 -5.66
C GLU A 60 7.50 -5.96 -5.35
N SER A 61 7.08 -4.70 -5.22
CA SER A 61 7.98 -3.59 -4.88
C SER A 61 8.67 -3.79 -3.53
N PHE A 62 7.96 -4.35 -2.56
CA PHE A 62 8.52 -4.69 -1.25
C PHE A 62 9.60 -5.78 -1.37
N ALA A 63 9.34 -6.84 -2.12
CA ALA A 63 10.33 -7.90 -2.35
C ALA A 63 11.57 -7.38 -3.09
N ASP A 64 11.38 -6.52 -4.09
CA ASP A 64 12.46 -5.86 -4.83
C ASP A 64 13.31 -4.99 -3.89
N GLU A 65 12.69 -4.19 -3.00
CA GLU A 65 13.38 -3.35 -2.04
C GLU A 65 14.16 -4.15 -0.99
N LEU A 66 13.62 -5.25 -0.50
CA LEU A 66 14.35 -6.16 0.40
C LEU A 66 15.61 -6.70 -0.30
N SER A 67 15.44 -7.19 -1.52
CA SER A 67 16.55 -7.75 -2.32
C SER A 67 17.62 -6.70 -2.58
N ARG A 68 17.21 -5.50 -3.03
CA ARG A 68 18.13 -4.40 -3.34
C ARG A 68 18.95 -3.92 -2.13
N ARG A 69 18.35 -3.95 -0.94
CA ARG A 69 18.99 -3.49 0.31
C ARG A 69 19.65 -4.60 1.10
N GLY A 70 19.50 -5.86 0.71
CA GLY A 70 19.98 -7.01 1.49
C GLY A 70 19.28 -7.18 2.83
N LEU A 71 18.00 -6.74 2.93
CA LEU A 71 17.19 -6.85 4.13
C LEU A 71 16.46 -8.18 4.18
N ALA A 72 16.35 -8.74 5.39
CA ALA A 72 15.54 -9.93 5.61
C ALA A 72 14.06 -9.58 5.76
N GLY A 73 13.20 -10.34 5.12
CA GLY A 73 11.75 -10.12 5.24
C GLY A 73 10.92 -11.04 4.36
N GLU A 74 9.61 -10.88 4.46
CA GLU A 74 8.65 -11.67 3.67
C GLU A 74 7.33 -10.93 3.49
N VAL A 75 6.56 -11.36 2.48
CA VAL A 75 5.17 -10.97 2.29
C VAL A 75 4.28 -12.00 2.99
N VAL A 76 3.46 -11.54 3.93
CA VAL A 76 2.53 -12.37 4.69
C VAL A 76 1.11 -12.11 4.21
N THR A 77 0.51 -13.11 3.58
CA THR A 77 -0.89 -13.04 3.16
C THR A 77 -1.80 -13.45 4.30
N LEU A 78 -2.67 -12.54 4.72
CA LEU A 78 -3.71 -12.80 5.70
C LEU A 78 -4.86 -13.54 5.00
N ALA A 79 -5.32 -14.63 5.59
CA ALA A 79 -6.48 -15.34 5.07
C ALA A 79 -7.75 -14.48 5.14
N ASP A 80 -8.67 -14.70 4.21
CA ASP A 80 -9.95 -13.98 4.16
C ASP A 80 -10.76 -14.20 5.44
N GLY A 81 -10.92 -13.12 6.18
CA GLY A 81 -11.88 -12.94 7.27
C GLY A 81 -11.83 -13.92 8.44
N GLY A 82 -11.93 -13.41 9.67
CA GLY A 82 -12.15 -14.18 10.89
C GLY A 82 -10.88 -14.61 11.64
N ALA A 83 -11.06 -15.51 12.61
CA ALA A 83 -10.04 -15.96 13.56
C ALA A 83 -8.74 -16.52 12.91
N THR A 84 -8.83 -17.08 11.71
CA THR A 84 -7.69 -17.66 10.99
C THR A 84 -6.67 -16.62 10.52
N GLY A 85 -7.10 -15.44 10.11
CA GLY A 85 -6.19 -14.36 9.70
C GLY A 85 -5.42 -13.78 10.88
N VAL A 86 -6.07 -13.60 12.00
CA VAL A 86 -5.47 -13.17 13.27
C VAL A 86 -4.48 -14.21 13.78
N SER A 87 -4.81 -15.50 13.71
CA SER A 87 -3.94 -16.59 14.16
C SER A 87 -2.64 -16.64 13.35
N ARG A 88 -2.69 -16.49 12.03
CA ARG A 88 -1.49 -16.46 11.19
C ARG A 88 -0.59 -15.26 11.48
N LEU A 89 -1.19 -14.10 11.72
CA LEU A 89 -0.45 -12.91 12.09
C LEU A 89 0.20 -13.07 13.48
N ASP A 90 -0.51 -13.64 14.43
CA ASP A 90 0.02 -14.00 15.77
C ASP A 90 1.21 -14.97 15.65
N GLU A 91 1.08 -16.04 14.87
CA GLU A 91 2.17 -16.99 14.59
C GLU A 91 3.36 -16.28 13.96
N THR A 92 3.15 -15.40 12.98
CA THR A 92 4.20 -14.62 12.33
C THR A 92 4.91 -13.74 13.36
N ILE A 93 4.18 -12.97 14.14
CA ILE A 93 4.77 -12.06 15.14
C ILE A 93 5.55 -12.86 16.21
N ARG A 94 5.01 -13.97 16.69
CA ARG A 94 5.71 -14.85 17.67
C ARG A 94 6.94 -15.52 17.08
N GLY A 95 6.90 -15.90 15.80
CA GLY A 95 8.03 -16.50 15.09
C GLY A 95 9.25 -15.57 15.01
N TYR A 96 9.05 -14.27 15.18
CA TYR A 96 10.11 -13.26 15.21
C TYR A 96 10.44 -12.75 16.61
N ALA A 97 10.00 -13.45 17.67
CA ALA A 97 10.34 -13.09 19.04
C ALA A 97 11.87 -12.94 19.22
N GLY A 98 12.30 -11.86 19.84
CA GLY A 98 13.70 -11.53 20.04
C GLY A 98 14.41 -10.85 18.86
N LYS A 99 13.71 -10.55 17.77
CA LYS A 99 14.22 -9.75 16.64
C LYS A 99 13.48 -8.42 16.55
N LYS A 100 14.15 -7.41 16.03
CA LYS A 100 13.56 -6.10 15.79
C LYS A 100 12.71 -6.16 14.52
N LEU A 101 11.43 -6.39 14.70
CA LEU A 101 10.45 -6.59 13.62
C LEU A 101 9.84 -5.26 13.18
N GLY A 102 9.79 -5.05 11.86
CA GLY A 102 9.02 -4.00 11.22
C GLY A 102 7.85 -4.59 10.43
N LEU A 103 6.65 -4.07 10.65
CA LEU A 103 5.44 -4.48 9.96
C LEU A 103 4.93 -3.36 9.06
N ILE A 104 4.58 -3.68 7.83
CA ILE A 104 3.90 -2.79 6.88
C ILE A 104 2.55 -3.38 6.56
N ALA A 105 1.47 -2.64 6.81
CA ALA A 105 0.15 -3.00 6.34
C ALA A 105 -0.07 -2.41 4.93
N VAL A 106 -0.47 -3.24 3.97
CA VAL A 106 -0.60 -2.86 2.55
C VAL A 106 -1.72 -1.86 2.28
N ASN A 107 -2.67 -1.72 3.20
CA ASN A 107 -3.78 -0.75 3.15
C ASN A 107 -4.41 -0.57 4.54
N GLY A 108 -5.36 0.37 4.66
CA GLY A 108 -6.04 0.66 5.92
C GLY A 108 -6.86 -0.49 6.51
N LEU A 109 -7.43 -1.37 5.68
CA LEU A 109 -8.18 -2.54 6.18
C LEU A 109 -7.24 -3.57 6.80
N VAL A 110 -6.12 -3.87 6.14
CA VAL A 110 -5.08 -4.74 6.69
C VAL A 110 -4.49 -4.14 7.96
N PHE A 111 -4.35 -2.81 8.02
CA PHE A 111 -3.89 -2.13 9.22
C PHE A 111 -4.87 -2.31 10.40
N LEU A 112 -6.18 -2.20 10.18
CA LEU A 112 -7.16 -2.47 11.23
C LEU A 112 -7.08 -3.91 11.75
N ARG A 113 -6.94 -4.90 10.85
CA ARG A 113 -6.74 -6.31 11.26
C ARG A 113 -5.43 -6.49 12.05
N LEU A 114 -4.37 -5.80 11.66
CA LEU A 114 -3.13 -5.78 12.43
C LEU A 114 -3.36 -5.24 13.84
N THR A 115 -4.08 -4.13 14.00
CA THR A 115 -4.36 -3.56 15.32
C THR A 115 -5.16 -4.48 16.22
N GLU A 116 -6.13 -5.23 15.67
CA GLU A 116 -6.89 -6.25 16.40
C GLU A 116 -5.98 -7.38 16.91
N ALA A 117 -5.09 -7.88 16.06
CA ALA A 117 -4.14 -8.93 16.44
C ALA A 117 -3.16 -8.44 17.51
N LEU A 118 -2.64 -7.22 17.36
CA LEU A 118 -1.72 -6.62 18.35
C LEU A 118 -2.42 -6.39 19.69
N ALA A 119 -3.69 -6.02 19.70
CA ALA A 119 -4.46 -5.87 20.92
C ALA A 119 -4.65 -7.23 21.64
N GLN A 120 -4.81 -8.33 20.92
CA GLN A 120 -4.91 -9.68 21.49
C GLN A 120 -3.58 -10.19 22.05
N LEU A 121 -2.47 -9.84 21.42
CA LEU A 121 -1.12 -10.16 21.89
C LEU A 121 -0.74 -9.44 23.19
N GLY A 122 -1.26 -8.23 23.37
CA GLY A 122 -1.04 -7.43 24.58
C GLY A 122 0.44 -7.41 25.04
N PRO A 123 0.75 -7.88 26.28
CA PRO A 123 2.12 -7.87 26.81
C PRO A 123 3.12 -8.78 26.06
N SER A 124 2.64 -9.66 25.19
CA SER A 124 3.48 -10.58 24.40
C SER A 124 4.03 -9.96 23.12
N LEU A 125 3.79 -8.66 22.90
CA LEU A 125 4.34 -7.94 21.75
C LEU A 125 5.87 -7.92 21.79
N PRO A 126 6.53 -8.13 20.64
CA PRO A 126 7.98 -8.01 20.57
C PRO A 126 8.45 -6.61 21.00
N ALA A 127 9.44 -6.56 21.88
CA ALA A 127 10.07 -5.29 22.24
C ALA A 127 10.68 -4.63 20.98
N GLY A 128 10.39 -3.35 20.77
CA GLY A 128 10.90 -2.63 19.60
C GLY A 128 10.19 -2.91 18.30
N LEU A 129 8.99 -3.51 18.34
CA LEU A 129 8.12 -3.62 17.15
C LEU A 129 7.90 -2.24 16.53
N LYS A 130 8.15 -2.14 15.22
CA LYS A 130 7.90 -0.94 14.42
C LYS A 130 6.76 -1.22 13.45
N ILE A 131 5.92 -0.21 13.21
CA ILE A 131 4.72 -0.35 12.38
C ILE A 131 4.64 0.80 11.39
N ALA A 132 4.30 0.47 10.16
CA ALA A 132 3.97 1.44 9.12
C ALA A 132 2.77 0.95 8.31
N THR A 133 2.09 1.84 7.61
CA THR A 133 0.91 1.49 6.82
C THR A 133 0.79 2.35 5.57
N PHE A 134 -0.04 1.90 4.64
CA PHE A 134 -0.62 2.75 3.61
C PHE A 134 -1.92 3.38 4.11
N ASP A 135 -2.32 4.46 3.44
CA ASP A 135 -3.53 5.24 3.66
C ASP A 135 -3.54 6.00 4.99
N ASP A 136 -3.48 7.33 4.91
CA ASP A 136 -3.41 8.19 6.10
C ASP A 136 -4.80 8.51 6.65
N TYR A 137 -5.32 7.60 7.45
CA TYR A 137 -6.59 7.78 8.15
C TYR A 137 -6.43 8.54 9.48
N PRO A 138 -7.48 9.22 9.96
CA PRO A 138 -7.42 9.96 11.23
C PRO A 138 -6.97 9.14 12.44
N TRP A 139 -7.29 7.85 12.50
CA TRP A 139 -6.85 6.98 13.60
C TRP A 139 -5.36 6.68 13.60
N ASN A 140 -4.66 6.85 12.46
CA ASN A 140 -3.21 6.68 12.40
C ASN A 140 -2.45 7.73 13.22
N HIS A 141 -3.09 8.87 13.51
CA HIS A 141 -2.49 9.92 14.34
C HIS A 141 -2.49 9.58 15.83
N VAL A 142 -3.38 8.69 16.27
CA VAL A 142 -3.57 8.38 17.70
C VAL A 142 -3.12 6.97 18.09
N LEU A 143 -3.22 6.00 17.19
CA LEU A 143 -2.79 4.64 17.47
C LEU A 143 -1.25 4.57 17.57
N PHE A 144 -0.75 3.82 18.54
CA PHE A 144 0.69 3.61 18.78
C PHE A 144 1.52 4.92 18.92
N GLY A 145 0.88 6.01 19.36
CA GLY A 145 1.51 7.34 19.44
C GLY A 145 1.71 8.03 18.09
N GLY A 146 1.07 7.54 17.07
CA GLY A 146 1.16 7.98 15.69
C GLY A 146 1.89 6.96 14.80
N VAL A 147 1.22 6.52 13.73
CA VAL A 147 1.72 5.51 12.80
C VAL A 147 2.29 6.16 11.55
N THR A 148 3.54 5.81 11.23
CA THR A 148 4.18 6.23 9.98
C THR A 148 3.41 5.67 8.79
N THR A 149 3.08 6.54 7.85
CA THR A 149 2.10 6.23 6.80
C THR A 149 2.59 6.70 5.42
N ALA A 150 2.38 5.85 4.42
CA ALA A 150 2.43 6.27 3.02
C ALA A 150 1.09 6.93 2.67
N ALA A 151 1.10 8.25 2.61
CA ALA A 151 -0.06 9.08 2.31
C ALA A 151 -0.20 9.27 0.79
N GLN A 152 -1.31 8.84 0.23
CA GLN A 152 -1.65 9.06 -1.17
C GLN A 152 -2.29 10.43 -1.34
N ASP A 153 -1.95 11.15 -2.41
CA ASP A 153 -2.64 12.40 -2.78
C ASP A 153 -3.95 12.08 -3.53
N THR A 154 -4.94 11.64 -2.76
CA THR A 154 -6.23 11.23 -3.30
C THR A 154 -6.99 12.37 -4.00
N LEU A 155 -6.75 13.61 -3.59
CA LEU A 155 -7.37 14.79 -4.23
C LEU A 155 -6.78 14.98 -5.63
N THR A 156 -5.46 15.05 -5.77
CA THR A 156 -4.80 15.20 -7.08
C THR A 156 -5.10 13.99 -7.98
N ILE A 157 -5.18 12.77 -7.43
CA ILE A 157 -5.61 11.59 -8.19
C ILE A 157 -7.02 11.80 -8.75
N ALA A 158 -7.97 12.24 -7.93
CA ALA A 158 -9.35 12.46 -8.36
C ALA A 158 -9.44 13.56 -9.43
N GLU A 159 -8.75 14.68 -9.23
CA GLU A 159 -8.68 15.77 -10.21
C GLU A 159 -8.13 15.27 -11.55
N ARG A 160 -7.05 14.52 -11.52
CA ARG A 160 -6.43 13.99 -12.74
C ARG A 160 -7.29 12.98 -13.48
N VAL A 161 -8.06 12.17 -12.75
CA VAL A 161 -9.06 11.25 -13.36
C VAL A 161 -10.13 12.05 -14.10
N VAL A 162 -10.67 13.09 -13.48
CA VAL A 162 -11.72 13.94 -14.08
C VAL A 162 -11.19 14.69 -15.31
N GLU A 163 -10.01 15.30 -15.21
CA GLU A 163 -9.35 15.96 -16.34
C GLU A 163 -9.17 15.00 -17.52
N ARG A 164 -8.60 13.83 -17.25
CA ARG A 164 -8.34 12.85 -18.29
C ARG A 164 -9.60 12.29 -18.92
N LEU A 165 -10.65 12.09 -18.13
CA LEU A 165 -11.96 11.68 -18.64
C LEU A 165 -12.59 12.76 -19.52
N SER A 166 -12.49 14.03 -19.12
CA SER A 166 -12.98 15.17 -19.92
C SER A 166 -12.25 15.25 -21.27
N GLU A 167 -10.92 15.13 -21.30
CA GLU A 167 -10.14 15.08 -22.54
C GLU A 167 -10.63 13.97 -23.48
N ARG A 168 -10.94 12.80 -22.93
CA ARG A 168 -11.48 11.67 -23.71
C ARG A 168 -12.88 11.94 -24.25
N ILE A 169 -13.73 12.58 -23.48
CA ILE A 169 -15.10 12.96 -23.89
C ILE A 169 -15.05 13.97 -25.05
N ASP A 170 -14.23 15.01 -24.91
CA ASP A 170 -14.10 16.07 -25.91
C ASP A 170 -13.65 15.51 -27.26
N ILE A 171 -12.71 14.59 -27.27
CA ILE A 171 -12.25 13.93 -28.50
C ILE A 171 -13.37 13.10 -29.13
N VAL A 172 -14.09 12.33 -28.35
CA VAL A 172 -15.21 11.50 -28.88
C VAL A 172 -16.32 12.37 -29.46
N THR A 173 -16.57 13.55 -28.89
CA THR A 173 -17.64 14.46 -29.30
C THR A 173 -17.26 15.38 -30.48
N THR A 174 -15.97 15.73 -30.61
CA THR A 174 -15.50 16.70 -31.63
C THR A 174 -14.92 16.06 -32.86
N THR A 175 -14.46 14.81 -32.79
CA THR A 175 -13.79 14.14 -33.90
C THR A 175 -14.68 13.10 -34.54
N VAL A 176 -15.30 13.46 -35.66
CA VAL A 176 -16.07 12.51 -36.51
C VAL A 176 -15.06 11.65 -37.27
N GLY A 177 -14.87 10.41 -36.83
CA GLY A 177 -14.20 9.38 -37.64
C GLY A 177 -13.03 8.65 -36.99
N ASP A 178 -12.15 9.28 -36.22
CA ASP A 178 -10.93 8.63 -35.69
C ASP A 178 -10.62 8.95 -34.21
N ALA A 179 -11.65 9.22 -33.42
CA ALA A 179 -11.58 9.50 -31.98
C ALA A 179 -10.91 8.38 -31.15
N ALA A 180 -10.51 7.32 -31.82
CA ALA A 180 -10.02 6.10 -31.20
C ALA A 180 -8.54 6.16 -30.77
N LYS A 181 -7.82 7.25 -30.97
CA LYS A 181 -6.35 7.17 -30.94
C LYS A 181 -5.59 8.10 -30.00
N LEU A 182 -6.17 8.57 -28.90
CA LEU A 182 -5.33 8.90 -27.79
C LEU A 182 -4.76 7.60 -27.21
N ALA A 183 -3.45 7.44 -27.30
CA ALA A 183 -2.80 6.31 -26.65
C ALA A 183 -3.18 6.28 -25.16
N PRO A 184 -3.46 5.12 -24.60
CA PRO A 184 -3.71 4.99 -23.16
C PRO A 184 -2.47 5.43 -22.38
N GLN A 185 -2.69 6.07 -21.25
CA GLN A 185 -1.62 6.58 -20.38
C GLN A 185 -1.75 5.95 -18.99
N ARG A 186 -0.62 5.59 -18.40
CA ARG A 186 -0.48 5.34 -16.97
C ARG A 186 0.07 6.62 -16.34
N ILE A 187 -0.71 7.24 -15.47
CA ILE A 187 -0.37 8.50 -14.80
C ILE A 187 -0.19 8.16 -13.32
N GLU A 188 1.02 8.36 -12.82
CA GLU A 188 1.36 8.13 -11.42
C GLU A 188 1.42 9.46 -10.68
N ILE A 189 0.65 9.58 -9.61
CA ILE A 189 0.58 10.76 -8.75
C ILE A 189 1.47 10.52 -7.53
N PRO A 190 2.43 11.41 -7.27
CA PRO A 190 3.29 11.28 -6.11
C PRO A 190 2.51 11.38 -4.80
N GLY A 191 2.69 10.40 -3.92
CA GLY A 191 2.36 10.51 -2.51
C GLY A 191 3.61 10.83 -1.70
N HIS A 192 3.50 10.78 -0.37
CA HIS A 192 4.63 11.05 0.54
C HIS A 192 4.57 10.17 1.78
N ILE A 193 5.69 10.14 2.53
CA ILE A 193 5.75 9.41 3.80
C ILE A 193 5.57 10.38 4.95
N GLU A 194 4.49 10.19 5.70
CA GLU A 194 4.26 10.85 6.97
C GLU A 194 4.96 10.09 8.09
N HIS A 195 6.10 10.61 8.53
CA HIS A 195 6.88 10.02 9.62
C HIS A 195 6.26 10.31 10.97
N ARG A 196 6.02 9.28 11.78
CA ARG A 196 5.43 9.37 13.11
C ARG A 196 6.15 8.47 14.12
N ALA A 197 5.68 8.46 15.37
CA ALA A 197 6.34 7.79 16.50
C ALA A 197 6.56 6.29 16.29
N SER A 198 5.70 5.59 15.54
CA SER A 198 5.81 4.15 15.33
C SER A 198 7.11 3.70 14.64
N THR A 199 7.82 4.62 13.97
CA THR A 199 9.14 4.38 13.37
C THR A 199 10.22 5.31 13.94
N SER A 200 9.94 6.04 15.02
CA SER A 200 10.99 6.81 15.72
C SER A 200 11.99 5.87 16.39
N ARG A 201 13.25 6.33 16.50
CA ARG A 201 14.34 5.60 17.18
C ARG A 201 14.12 5.51 18.67
#